data_51cfe830685dff1f3278fd3b7987fa91
#
_entry.id   51cfe830685dff1f3278fd3b7987fa91
#
_cell.length_a   1.000
_cell.length_b   1.000
_cell.length_c   1.000
_cell.angle_alpha   90.00
_cell.angle_beta   90.00
_cell.angle_gamma   90.00
#
_symmetry.space_group_name_H-M   'P 1'
#
loop_
_entity.id
_entity.type
_entity.pdbx_description
1 polymer ?
#
loop_
_entity_poly.entity_id
_entity_poly.type
_entity_poly.pdbx_seq_one_letter_code
_entity_poly.pdbx_strand_id
1 'polypeptide(L)'
;MAKKSKIVREFHLQKKVQRHFELRKELRAIIKNPNVSDEEKEKAIIKMQKLPRSSSASRLTNRCAVSGRPKGYMRKFGLSRITFRELAPVSYTHLTLPTIAGV
;
A
#
# COMPACT_ATOMS: atom_id res chain seq x y z
N MET A 1 13.83 5.25 13.92
CA MET A 1 12.44 4.77 13.95
C MET A 1 11.47 5.81 13.46
N ALA A 2 10.42 5.38 12.80
CA ALA A 2 9.36 6.28 12.37
C ALA A 2 8.52 6.71 13.59
N LYS A 3 8.02 7.94 13.54
CA LYS A 3 7.12 8.44 14.58
C LYS A 3 5.79 7.68 14.54
N LYS A 4 5.17 7.47 15.70
CA LYS A 4 3.86 6.82 15.78
C LYS A 4 2.79 7.53 14.95
N SER A 5 2.83 8.85 14.89
CA SER A 5 1.91 9.64 14.08
C SER A 5 1.99 9.29 12.59
N LYS A 6 3.17 9.00 12.08
CA LYS A 6 3.37 8.59 10.69
C LYS A 6 2.80 7.21 10.41
N ILE A 7 2.95 6.29 11.34
CA ILE A 7 2.41 4.92 11.24
C ILE A 7 0.88 4.96 11.24
N VAL A 8 0.29 5.74 12.15
CA VAL A 8 -1.16 5.91 12.24
C VAL A 8 -1.72 6.56 10.97
N ARG A 9 -1.02 7.57 10.44
CA ARG A 9 -1.40 8.23 9.19
C ARG A 9 -1.43 7.22 8.03
N GLU A 10 -0.41 6.39 7.93
CA GLU A 10 -0.35 5.35 6.89
C GLU A 10 -1.52 4.37 7.00
N PHE A 11 -1.86 3.97 8.21
CA PHE A 11 -3.01 3.10 8.47
C PHE A 11 -4.32 3.72 8.00
N HIS A 12 -4.53 5.01 8.29
CA HIS A 12 -5.70 5.74 7.80
C HIS A 12 -5.73 5.86 6.28
N LEU A 13 -4.57 6.06 5.66
CA LEU A 13 -4.44 6.08 4.20
C LEU A 13 -4.84 4.75 3.59
N GLN A 14 -4.41 3.63 4.16
CA GLN A 14 -4.77 2.30 3.70
C GLN A 14 -6.29 2.09 3.73
N LYS A 15 -6.95 2.49 4.80
CA LYS A 15 -8.41 2.40 4.90
C LYS A 15 -9.10 3.24 3.83
N LYS A 16 -8.64 4.45 3.60
CA LYS A 16 -9.19 5.35 2.60
C LYS A 16 -9.04 4.80 1.19
N VAL A 17 -7.88 4.24 0.88
CA VAL A 17 -7.61 3.58 -0.40
C VAL A 17 -8.55 2.40 -0.60
N GLN A 18 -8.77 1.57 0.42
CA GLN A 18 -9.68 0.42 0.32
C GLN A 18 -11.12 0.84 0.03
N ARG A 19 -11.59 1.92 0.66
CA ARG A 19 -12.95 2.45 0.41
C ARG A 19 -13.17 2.85 -1.03
N HIS A 20 -12.18 3.45 -1.65
CA HIS A 20 -12.29 3.98 -3.00
C HIS A 20 -11.71 3.06 -4.08
N PHE A 21 -11.23 1.88 -3.69
CA PHE A 21 -10.56 0.96 -4.61
C PHE A 21 -11.45 0.54 -5.78
N GLU A 22 -12.65 0.06 -5.48
CA GLU A 22 -13.58 -0.41 -6.50
C GLU A 22 -14.03 0.73 -7.42
N LEU A 23 -14.37 1.86 -6.84
CA LEU A 23 -14.80 3.02 -7.61
C LEU A 23 -13.69 3.50 -8.56
N ARG A 24 -12.47 3.59 -8.09
CA ARG A 24 -11.33 3.98 -8.93
C ARG A 24 -11.06 2.97 -10.03
N LYS A 25 -11.21 1.68 -9.73
CA LYS A 25 -11.04 0.61 -10.70
C LYS A 25 -12.06 0.71 -11.84
N GLU A 26 -13.31 0.94 -11.50
CA GLU A 26 -14.39 1.13 -12.47
C GLU A 26 -14.14 2.36 -13.36
N LEU A 27 -13.77 3.48 -12.76
CA LEU A 27 -13.49 4.71 -13.48
C LEU A 27 -12.29 4.55 -14.42
N ARG A 28 -11.25 3.87 -13.98
CA ARG A 28 -10.09 3.57 -14.84
C ARG A 28 -10.46 2.69 -16.03
N ALA A 29 -11.31 1.70 -15.80
CA ALA A 29 -11.77 0.81 -16.86
C ALA A 29 -12.54 1.60 -17.93
N ILE A 30 -13.39 2.52 -17.51
CA ILE A 30 -14.14 3.39 -18.41
C ILE A 30 -13.19 4.29 -19.23
N ILE A 31 -12.19 4.88 -18.57
CA ILE A 31 -11.24 5.77 -19.24
C ILE A 31 -10.39 5.03 -20.27
N LYS A 32 -10.00 3.80 -19.97
CA LYS A 32 -9.14 2.98 -20.86
C LYS A 32 -9.92 2.26 -21.96
N ASN A 33 -11.23 2.15 -21.85
CA ASN A 33 -12.03 1.41 -22.81
C ASN A 33 -12.14 2.18 -24.14
N PRO A 34 -11.68 1.62 -25.27
CA PRO A 34 -11.74 2.30 -26.56
C PRO A 34 -13.17 2.39 -27.12
N ASN A 35 -14.11 1.58 -26.61
CA ASN A 35 -15.49 1.54 -27.10
C ASN A 35 -16.40 2.55 -26.42
N VAL A 36 -15.90 3.25 -25.40
CA VAL A 36 -16.67 4.26 -24.67
C VAL A 36 -16.56 5.61 -25.37
N SER A 37 -17.66 6.38 -25.39
CA SER A 37 -17.67 7.70 -25.99
C SER A 37 -16.80 8.69 -25.22
N ASP A 38 -16.32 9.73 -25.91
CA ASP A 38 -15.47 10.74 -25.28
C ASP A 38 -16.19 11.48 -24.15
N GLU A 39 -17.49 11.69 -24.27
CA GLU A 39 -18.30 12.33 -23.23
C GLU A 39 -18.31 11.52 -21.94
N GLU A 40 -18.47 10.20 -22.02
CA GLU A 40 -18.43 9.31 -20.87
C GLU A 40 -17.05 9.28 -20.24
N LYS A 41 -16.00 9.29 -21.05
CA LYS A 41 -14.61 9.37 -20.56
C LYS A 41 -14.37 10.66 -19.79
N GLU A 42 -14.84 11.80 -20.31
CA GLU A 42 -14.71 13.09 -19.62
C GLU A 42 -15.43 13.08 -18.28
N LYS A 43 -16.64 12.53 -18.21
CA LYS A 43 -17.39 12.39 -16.95
C LYS A 43 -16.63 11.53 -15.96
N ALA A 44 -16.05 10.42 -16.41
CA ALA A 44 -15.25 9.55 -15.55
C ALA A 44 -14.01 10.26 -15.03
N ILE A 45 -13.32 11.02 -15.86
CA ILE A 45 -12.13 11.81 -15.46
C ILE A 45 -12.52 12.85 -14.41
N ILE A 46 -13.61 13.55 -14.60
CA ILE A 46 -14.10 14.55 -13.64
C ILE A 46 -14.43 13.91 -12.30
N LYS A 47 -15.11 12.77 -12.29
CA LYS A 47 -15.40 12.03 -11.05
C LYS A 47 -14.12 11.62 -10.34
N MET A 48 -13.14 11.14 -11.11
CA MET A 48 -11.86 10.72 -10.54
C MET A 48 -11.10 11.87 -9.91
N GLN A 49 -11.14 13.06 -10.51
CA GLN A 49 -10.53 14.28 -9.99
C GLN A 49 -11.19 14.75 -8.70
N LYS A 50 -12.49 14.51 -8.54
CA LYS A 50 -13.23 14.88 -7.33
C LYS A 50 -12.93 13.97 -6.13
N LEU A 51 -12.38 12.79 -6.37
CA LEU A 51 -12.03 11.87 -5.29
C LEU A 51 -10.85 12.44 -4.48
N PRO A 52 -10.79 12.15 -3.16
CA PRO A 52 -9.67 12.59 -2.34
C PRO A 52 -8.34 12.06 -2.89
N ARG A 53 -7.31 12.87 -2.87
CA ARG A 53 -5.97 12.46 -3.29
C ARG A 53 -5.47 11.26 -2.51
N SER A 54 -5.78 11.23 -1.21
CA SER A 54 -5.38 10.15 -0.30
C SER A 54 -6.06 8.81 -0.61
N SER A 55 -7.04 8.78 -1.51
CA SER A 55 -7.66 7.53 -1.96
C SER A 55 -6.85 6.81 -3.03
N SER A 56 -5.78 7.40 -3.53
CA SER A 56 -4.92 6.78 -4.53
C SER A 56 -3.92 5.81 -3.90
N ALA A 57 -3.85 4.59 -4.43
CA ALA A 57 -2.91 3.58 -3.97
C ALA A 57 -1.44 3.98 -4.18
N SER A 58 -1.15 4.88 -5.12
CA SER A 58 0.20 5.36 -5.36
C SER A 58 0.79 6.14 -4.19
N ARG A 59 -0.04 6.63 -3.29
CA ARG A 59 0.40 7.34 -2.07
C ARG A 59 0.74 6.42 -0.91
N LEU A 60 0.39 5.15 -1.01
CA LEU A 60 0.72 4.18 0.03
C LEU A 60 2.21 3.89 0.02
N THR A 61 2.78 3.82 1.21
CA THR A 61 4.19 3.48 1.40
C THR A 61 4.26 2.19 2.22
N ASN A 62 5.02 1.22 1.74
CA ASN A 62 5.28 0.02 2.52
C ASN A 62 6.20 0.37 3.69
N ARG A 63 5.81 -0.01 4.90
CA ARG A 63 6.56 0.26 6.12
C ARG A 63 6.85 -1.02 6.86
N CYS A 64 8.00 -1.07 7.52
CA CYS A 64 8.37 -2.19 8.36
C CYS A 64 7.29 -2.44 9.42
N ALA A 65 6.86 -3.70 9.57
CA ALA A 65 5.84 -4.07 10.53
C ALA A 65 6.27 -3.82 11.99
N VAL A 66 7.56 -3.81 12.27
CA VAL A 66 8.11 -3.64 13.62
C VAL A 66 8.52 -2.20 13.89
N SER A 67 9.34 -1.61 13.01
CA SER A 67 9.91 -0.27 13.23
C SER A 67 9.16 0.85 12.53
N GLY A 68 8.32 0.53 11.54
CA GLY A 68 7.60 1.52 10.74
C GLY A 68 8.47 2.24 9.72
N ARG A 69 9.70 1.80 9.51
CA ARG A 69 10.63 2.44 8.57
C ARG A 69 10.14 2.30 7.13
N PRO A 70 10.04 3.41 6.35
CA PRO A 70 9.57 3.36 4.96
C PRO A 70 10.65 2.95 3.96
N LYS A 71 11.93 3.13 4.30
CA LYS A 71 13.05 2.81 3.42
C LYS A 71 13.64 1.45 3.74
N GLY A 72 14.23 0.82 2.74
CA GLY A 72 14.86 -0.48 2.93
C GLY A 72 13.87 -1.60 3.23
N TYR A 73 12.63 -1.46 2.78
CA TYR A 73 11.57 -2.43 3.02
C TYR A 73 11.73 -3.66 2.13
N MET A 74 11.69 -4.83 2.76
CA MET A 74 11.74 -6.12 2.07
C MET A 74 10.33 -6.69 1.97
N ARG A 75 9.71 -6.63 0.79
CA ARG A 75 8.33 -7.09 0.58
C ARG A 75 8.11 -8.54 0.98
N LYS A 76 9.11 -9.37 0.76
CA LYS A 76 9.05 -10.79 1.07
C LYS A 76 8.82 -11.06 2.55
N PHE A 77 9.36 -10.22 3.42
CA PHE A 77 9.30 -10.40 4.87
C PHE A 77 8.40 -9.39 5.57
N GLY A 78 8.03 -8.30 4.90
CA GLY A 78 7.28 -7.21 5.53
C GLY A 78 8.08 -6.41 6.54
N LEU A 79 9.41 -6.44 6.44
CA LEU A 79 10.32 -5.83 7.38
C LEU A 79 11.36 -4.96 6.65
N SER A 80 11.90 -3.97 7.36
CA SER A 80 13.05 -3.23 6.85
C SER A 80 14.30 -4.11 6.89
N ARG A 81 15.30 -3.76 6.08
CA ARG A 81 16.57 -4.48 6.08
C ARG A 81 17.23 -4.54 7.46
N ILE A 82 17.11 -3.47 8.24
CA ILE A 82 17.69 -3.38 9.58
C ILE A 82 16.98 -4.33 10.54
N THR A 83 15.66 -4.30 10.58
CA THR A 83 14.85 -5.18 11.44
C THR A 83 15.01 -6.63 11.04
N PHE A 84 15.03 -6.92 9.75
CA PHE A 84 15.26 -8.28 9.25
C PHE A 84 16.61 -8.81 9.73
N ARG A 85 17.66 -8.01 9.64
CA ARG A 85 19.00 -8.39 10.07
C ARG A 85 19.07 -8.69 11.57
N GLU A 86 18.30 -7.94 12.36
CA GLU A 86 18.23 -8.18 13.81
C GLU A 86 17.43 -9.44 14.17
N LEU A 87 16.33 -9.67 13.47
CA LEU A 87 15.43 -10.78 13.77
C LEU A 87 15.83 -12.11 13.14
N ALA A 88 16.63 -12.10 12.09
CA ALA A 88 17.02 -13.33 11.40
C ALA A 88 17.70 -14.35 12.32
N PRO A 89 18.68 -13.99 13.17
CA PRO A 89 19.27 -14.92 14.13
C PRO A 89 18.28 -15.42 15.18
N VAL A 90 17.38 -14.56 15.65
CA VAL A 90 16.34 -14.90 16.62
C VAL A 90 15.34 -15.87 16.00
N SER A 91 14.91 -15.61 14.78
CA SER A 91 13.98 -16.47 14.04
C SER A 91 14.56 -17.86 13.85
N TYR A 92 15.86 -17.97 13.61
CA TYR A 92 16.55 -19.23 13.47
C TYR A 92 16.44 -20.09 14.74
N THR A 93 16.54 -19.48 15.91
CA THR A 93 16.49 -20.18 17.20
C THR A 93 15.07 -20.48 17.67
N HIS A 94 14.08 -19.68 17.28
CA HIS A 94 12.72 -19.76 17.79
C HIS A 94 11.74 -20.44 16.83
N LEU A 95 12.20 -21.05 15.77
CA LEU A 95 11.35 -21.75 14.79
C LEU A 95 10.31 -20.85 14.11
N THR A 96 10.41 -19.55 14.27
CA THR A 96 9.61 -18.62 13.50
C THR A 96 10.11 -18.52 12.06
N LEU A 97 11.29 -19.02 11.84
CA LEU A 97 11.91 -19.08 10.53
C LEU A 97 11.04 -19.78 9.47
N PRO A 98 10.33 -20.90 9.75
CA PRO A 98 9.44 -21.50 8.76
C PRO A 98 8.37 -20.54 8.26
N THR A 99 7.86 -19.68 9.11
CA THR A 99 6.90 -18.67 8.73
C THR A 99 7.52 -17.65 7.78
N ILE A 100 8.75 -17.24 8.06
CA ILE A 100 9.50 -16.32 7.21
C ILE A 100 9.94 -17.02 5.93
N ALA A 101 10.43 -18.24 6.05
CA ALA A 101 10.92 -19.03 4.93
C ALA A 101 9.79 -19.50 4.01
N GLY A 102 8.60 -19.70 4.54
CA GLY A 102 7.42 -20.04 3.76
C GLY A 102 6.93 -18.91 2.85
N VAL A 103 7.54 -17.79 3.00
CA VAL A 103 7.23 -16.61 2.21
C VAL A 103 7.66 -16.73 0.76
#